data_a227a647b2cd845e1a379c682159adca
#
_entry.id   a227a647b2cd845e1a379c682159adca
#
_cell.length_a   1.000
_cell.length_b   1.000
_cell.length_c   1.000
_cell.angle_alpha   90.00
_cell.angle_beta   90.00
_cell.angle_gamma   90.00
#
_symmetry.space_group_name_H-M   'P 1'
#
loop_
_entity.id
_entity.type
_entity.pdbx_description
1 polymer ?
#
loop_
_entity_poly.entity_id
_entity_poly.type
_entity_poly.pdbx_seq_one_letter_code
_entity_poly.pdbx_strand_id
1 'polypeptide(L)'
;MKTSLLCGAAALCGAVAAGLLCAAAALAAPLNLPIWPDAPAGADSGEPREQDSTAGWHEHYIRNVRQASIDVYLPDAAKATGTGMIICPGGAFRFLTMEGEGERIAQWLNYRGIAGFILHYRLKPTAHSEFLFLLEMLHELPPLLDGSKIGEIGPLATPAIADGVQAVRFVRARAAQWHLAPDRIGMIGFSAGGMVTIGTSLTADAHDRPDFSAALYSGPLDVGHVPANAPPLFAAAAADDPLTAIGTRPIVAAWQAGGAPVELHIYQHGGHGFKKGTDSEHWTEDFSAWLQARHL
;
A
#
# COMPACT_ATOMS: atom_id res chain seq x y z
N MET A 1 55.43 30.04 -70.58
CA MET A 1 54.51 31.22 -70.73
C MET A 1 53.09 30.83 -70.33
N LYS A 2 52.56 31.63 -69.45
CA LYS A 2 51.18 31.76 -69.04
C LYS A 2 50.58 30.68 -68.09
N THR A 3 50.59 31.10 -66.87
CA THR A 3 49.77 30.90 -65.73
C THR A 3 48.27 30.94 -65.98
N SER A 4 47.52 30.09 -65.36
CA SER A 4 46.17 30.47 -64.90
C SER A 4 45.79 29.68 -63.63
N LEU A 5 45.49 30.44 -62.59
CA LEU A 5 44.85 30.02 -61.35
C LEU A 5 43.43 29.53 -61.60
N LEU A 6 43.05 28.49 -60.90
CA LEU A 6 41.60 28.21 -60.63
C LEU A 6 41.43 27.95 -59.14
N CYS A 7 40.65 28.84 -58.54
CA CYS A 7 40.18 28.84 -57.20
C CYS A 7 39.10 27.76 -57.05
N GLY A 8 39.27 26.81 -56.13
CA GLY A 8 38.26 25.81 -55.78
C GLY A 8 37.74 26.08 -54.39
N ALA A 9 36.48 26.47 -54.30
CA ALA A 9 35.80 26.72 -53.05
C ALA A 9 35.45 25.39 -52.36
N ALA A 10 35.97 25.17 -51.19
CA ALA A 10 35.60 24.07 -50.29
C ALA A 10 34.32 24.43 -49.56
N ALA A 11 33.21 23.74 -49.89
CA ALA A 11 31.98 23.80 -49.14
C ALA A 11 32.11 22.96 -47.84
N LEU A 12 32.11 23.62 -46.67
CA LEU A 12 31.95 22.97 -45.40
C LEU A 12 30.48 22.56 -45.21
N CYS A 13 30.20 21.27 -45.28
CA CYS A 13 28.96 20.69 -44.76
C CYS A 13 29.14 20.49 -43.27
N GLY A 14 28.58 21.40 -42.45
CA GLY A 14 28.43 21.22 -41.03
C GLY A 14 27.27 20.24 -40.76
N ALA A 15 27.58 19.02 -40.32
CA ALA A 15 26.63 18.09 -39.80
C ALA A 15 26.32 18.49 -38.32
N VAL A 16 25.16 19.10 -38.10
CA VAL A 16 24.62 19.31 -36.73
C VAL A 16 24.10 17.96 -36.27
N ALA A 17 24.88 17.24 -35.49
CA ALA A 17 24.43 16.09 -34.73
C ALA A 17 23.59 16.58 -33.56
N ALA A 18 22.28 16.63 -33.72
CA ALA A 18 21.34 16.79 -32.62
C ALA A 18 21.35 15.52 -31.76
N GLY A 19 22.19 15.50 -30.74
CA GLY A 19 22.18 14.47 -29.73
C GLY A 19 20.89 14.57 -28.93
N LEU A 20 19.94 13.66 -29.17
CA LEU A 20 18.85 13.40 -28.22
C LEU A 20 19.46 12.80 -26.95
N LEU A 21 19.70 13.63 -25.94
CA LEU A 21 19.86 13.15 -24.57
C LEU A 21 18.49 12.65 -24.10
N CYS A 22 18.21 11.36 -24.28
CA CYS A 22 17.25 10.67 -23.43
C CYS A 22 17.83 10.65 -22.01
N ALA A 23 17.52 11.66 -21.22
CA ALA A 23 17.68 11.57 -19.79
C ALA A 23 16.72 10.50 -19.29
N ALA A 24 17.20 9.25 -19.15
CA ALA A 24 16.55 8.27 -18.30
C ALA A 24 16.52 8.91 -16.92
N ALA A 25 15.38 9.43 -16.50
CA ALA A 25 15.15 9.80 -15.12
C ALA A 25 15.35 8.51 -14.32
N ALA A 26 16.49 8.37 -13.68
CA ALA A 26 16.67 7.37 -12.64
C ALA A 26 15.55 7.66 -11.64
N LEU A 27 14.62 6.72 -11.48
CA LEU A 27 13.61 6.80 -10.45
C LEU A 27 14.39 6.90 -9.12
N ALA A 28 14.41 8.10 -8.56
CA ALA A 28 14.97 8.28 -7.22
C ALA A 28 14.18 7.34 -6.29
N ALA A 29 14.88 6.73 -5.34
CA ALA A 29 14.23 5.94 -4.31
C ALA A 29 13.10 6.78 -3.66
N PRO A 30 11.97 6.17 -3.31
CA PRO A 30 10.87 6.90 -2.69
C PRO A 30 11.35 7.59 -1.40
N LEU A 31 10.78 8.76 -1.13
CA LEU A 31 11.07 9.48 0.11
C LEU A 31 10.41 8.75 1.27
N ASN A 32 11.19 8.17 2.17
CA ASN A 32 10.70 7.56 3.40
C ASN A 32 10.69 8.58 4.53
N LEU A 33 9.54 8.76 5.19
CA LEU A 33 9.32 9.74 6.25
C LEU A 33 8.78 9.06 7.52
N PRO A 34 9.38 9.27 8.70
CA PRO A 34 8.80 8.83 9.96
C PRO A 34 7.49 9.59 10.22
N ILE A 35 6.45 8.87 10.66
CA ILE A 35 5.13 9.49 10.88
C ILE A 35 4.91 9.94 12.32
N TRP A 36 5.69 9.45 13.28
CA TRP A 36 5.64 9.87 14.67
C TRP A 36 6.70 10.95 14.93
N PRO A 37 6.34 12.06 15.65
CA PRO A 37 7.28 13.16 15.88
C PRO A 37 8.46 12.76 16.78
N ASP A 38 8.23 11.87 17.74
CA ASP A 38 9.26 11.35 18.62
C ASP A 38 9.52 9.88 18.29
N ALA A 39 10.71 9.58 17.78
CA ALA A 39 11.16 8.20 17.75
C ALA A 39 11.15 7.68 19.20
N PRO A 40 10.53 6.53 19.50
CA PRO A 40 10.65 5.97 20.84
C PRO A 40 12.14 5.83 21.17
N ALA A 41 12.59 6.51 22.21
CA ALA A 41 13.92 6.37 22.71
C ALA A 41 14.13 4.90 23.10
N GLY A 42 15.08 4.21 22.49
CA GLY A 42 15.35 2.80 22.75
C GLY A 42 15.71 1.98 21.53
N ALA A 43 16.19 2.60 20.47
CA ALA A 43 16.64 1.89 19.26
C ALA A 43 17.81 0.92 19.50
N ASP A 44 18.39 0.89 20.70
CA ASP A 44 19.57 0.09 21.07
C ASP A 44 19.29 -1.08 22.02
N SER A 45 18.07 -1.54 22.13
CA SER A 45 17.64 -2.58 23.09
C SER A 45 18.03 -4.02 22.72
N GLY A 46 18.93 -4.24 21.75
CA GLY A 46 19.31 -5.60 21.29
C GLY A 46 18.24 -6.32 20.46
N GLU A 47 17.10 -5.69 20.24
CA GLU A 47 16.01 -6.19 19.41
C GLU A 47 16.38 -6.19 17.91
N PRO A 48 15.81 -7.06 17.09
CA PRO A 48 16.02 -7.06 15.65
C PRO A 48 15.74 -5.68 15.02
N ARG A 49 16.66 -5.20 14.18
CA ARG A 49 16.47 -3.97 13.40
C ARG A 49 15.57 -4.23 12.20
N GLU A 50 14.96 -3.17 11.67
CA GLU A 50 14.25 -3.24 10.39
C GLU A 50 15.12 -3.88 9.31
N GLN A 51 14.54 -4.79 8.55
CA GLN A 51 15.24 -5.56 7.53
C GLN A 51 14.43 -5.55 6.24
N ASP A 52 15.11 -5.10 5.20
CA ASP A 52 14.69 -5.17 3.82
C ASP A 52 15.26 -6.46 3.20
N SER A 53 14.43 -7.26 2.54
CA SER A 53 14.83 -8.54 1.99
C SER A 53 14.08 -8.88 0.70
N THR A 54 14.79 -9.55 -0.20
CA THR A 54 14.23 -10.21 -1.39
C THR A 54 14.46 -11.71 -1.38
N ALA A 55 15.05 -12.23 -0.30
CA ALA A 55 15.32 -13.65 -0.17
C ALA A 55 14.06 -14.47 0.13
N GLY A 56 14.11 -15.75 -0.10
CA GLY A 56 13.08 -16.71 0.30
C GLY A 56 11.88 -16.77 -0.65
N TRP A 57 11.15 -15.69 -0.85
CA TRP A 57 9.94 -15.68 -1.70
C TRP A 57 10.12 -15.01 -3.06
N HIS A 58 11.34 -14.57 -3.38
CA HIS A 58 11.64 -13.82 -4.62
C HIS A 58 10.79 -12.55 -4.79
N GLU A 59 10.37 -11.96 -3.68
CA GLU A 59 9.56 -10.75 -3.62
C GLU A 59 10.15 -9.82 -2.55
N HIS A 60 10.12 -8.51 -2.80
CA HIS A 60 10.58 -7.51 -1.84
C HIS A 60 9.63 -7.46 -0.64
N TYR A 61 10.17 -7.63 0.57
CA TYR A 61 9.44 -7.50 1.82
C TYR A 61 10.28 -6.87 2.93
N ILE A 62 9.61 -6.21 3.85
CA ILE A 62 10.23 -5.56 5.01
C ILE A 62 9.72 -6.26 6.28
N ARG A 63 10.61 -6.47 7.25
CA ARG A 63 10.28 -7.05 8.56
C ARG A 63 10.94 -6.29 9.70
N ASN A 64 10.51 -6.55 10.93
CA ASN A 64 11.03 -5.92 12.13
C ASN A 64 10.86 -4.38 12.15
N VAL A 65 9.78 -3.88 11.56
CA VAL A 65 9.42 -2.46 11.64
C VAL A 65 9.06 -2.13 13.08
N ARG A 66 9.80 -1.25 13.69
CA ARG A 66 9.60 -0.79 15.08
C ARG A 66 9.13 0.64 15.16
N GLN A 67 9.48 1.43 14.17
CA GLN A 67 9.08 2.83 14.03
C GLN A 67 8.33 2.97 12.71
N ALA A 68 7.06 3.36 12.79
CA ALA A 68 6.26 3.50 11.60
C ALA A 68 6.73 4.66 10.74
N SER A 69 6.78 4.42 9.43
CA SER A 69 7.17 5.38 8.42
C SER A 69 6.29 5.26 7.18
N ILE A 70 6.46 6.17 6.24
CA ILE A 70 5.68 6.20 5.01
C ILE A 70 6.59 6.48 3.81
N ASP A 71 6.46 5.66 2.76
CA ASP A 71 7.09 5.92 1.47
C ASP A 71 6.16 6.74 0.61
N VAL A 72 6.67 7.81 0.02
CA VAL A 72 5.89 8.77 -0.75
C VAL A 72 6.07 8.53 -2.24
N TYR A 73 4.96 8.23 -2.94
CA TYR A 73 4.86 8.04 -4.39
C TYR A 73 3.91 9.08 -4.96
N LEU A 74 4.44 10.08 -5.64
CA LEU A 74 3.62 11.15 -6.25
C LEU A 74 3.42 10.87 -7.74
N PRO A 75 2.21 11.10 -8.27
CA PRO A 75 1.95 11.04 -9.69
C PRO A 75 2.62 12.19 -10.44
N ASP A 76 2.68 12.09 -11.77
CA ASP A 76 2.98 13.24 -12.61
C ASP A 76 2.02 14.40 -12.27
N ALA A 77 2.59 15.57 -12.00
CA ALA A 77 1.82 16.75 -11.60
C ALA A 77 0.73 17.13 -12.61
N ALA A 78 0.95 16.86 -13.91
CA ALA A 78 -0.04 17.11 -14.97
C ALA A 78 -1.25 16.16 -14.92
N LYS A 79 -1.15 15.04 -14.19
CA LYS A 79 -2.21 14.03 -14.05
C LYS A 79 -2.83 14.01 -12.65
N ALA A 80 -2.23 14.73 -11.69
CA ALA A 80 -2.63 14.68 -10.29
C ALA A 80 -4.11 15.06 -10.10
N THR A 81 -4.88 14.16 -9.46
CA THR A 81 -6.31 14.34 -9.18
C THR A 81 -6.57 15.05 -7.85
N GLY A 82 -5.55 15.25 -7.05
CA GLY A 82 -5.67 15.72 -5.68
C GLY A 82 -6.10 14.64 -4.68
N THR A 83 -6.21 13.38 -5.10
CA THR A 83 -6.53 12.24 -4.24
C THR A 83 -5.24 11.60 -3.72
N GLY A 84 -5.21 11.26 -2.43
CA GLY A 84 -4.15 10.47 -1.80
C GLY A 84 -4.66 9.12 -1.32
N MET A 85 -3.82 8.09 -1.38
CA MET A 85 -4.12 6.74 -0.93
C MET A 85 -3.01 6.22 -0.02
N ILE A 86 -3.32 5.95 1.23
CA ILE A 86 -2.42 5.25 2.14
C ILE A 86 -2.56 3.75 1.86
N ILE A 87 -1.44 3.07 1.65
CA ILE A 87 -1.37 1.67 1.26
C ILE A 87 -0.82 0.88 2.44
N CYS A 88 -1.57 -0.11 2.91
CA CYS A 88 -1.19 -0.99 4.01
C CYS A 88 -0.94 -2.40 3.47
N PRO A 89 0.32 -2.81 3.21
CA PRO A 89 0.63 -4.15 2.75
C PRO A 89 0.23 -5.22 3.77
N GLY A 90 0.05 -6.46 3.30
CA GLY A 90 -0.17 -7.63 4.15
C GLY A 90 1.12 -8.20 4.72
N GLY A 91 1.02 -9.37 5.35
CA GLY A 91 2.16 -10.09 5.94
C GLY A 91 1.94 -10.53 7.38
N ALA A 92 0.69 -10.74 7.79
CA ALA A 92 0.28 -11.29 9.10
C ALA A 92 0.92 -10.57 10.30
N PHE A 93 1.23 -9.29 10.19
CA PHE A 93 1.97 -8.49 11.19
C PHE A 93 3.37 -9.02 11.51
N ARG A 94 3.96 -9.83 10.63
CA ARG A 94 5.33 -10.35 10.71
C ARG A 94 6.26 -9.67 9.73
N PHE A 95 5.73 -9.30 8.59
CA PHE A 95 6.43 -8.62 7.49
C PHE A 95 5.45 -7.76 6.70
N LEU A 96 5.95 -6.99 5.75
CA LEU A 96 5.18 -6.22 4.79
C LEU A 96 5.54 -6.68 3.38
N THR A 97 4.55 -7.10 2.59
CA THR A 97 4.70 -7.49 1.19
C THR A 97 4.84 -6.24 0.33
N MET A 98 6.08 -5.75 0.16
CA MET A 98 6.33 -4.44 -0.43
C MET A 98 6.10 -4.41 -1.93
N GLU A 99 6.63 -5.41 -2.67
CA GLU A 99 6.54 -5.38 -4.14
C GLU A 99 5.09 -5.49 -4.64
N GLY A 100 4.37 -6.53 -4.20
CA GLY A 100 3.03 -6.87 -4.72
C GLY A 100 1.94 -5.94 -4.21
N GLU A 101 1.92 -5.68 -2.92
CA GLU A 101 0.84 -4.98 -2.23
C GLU A 101 1.21 -3.53 -1.82
N GLY A 102 2.48 -3.14 -2.00
CA GLY A 102 2.97 -1.79 -1.78
C GLY A 102 3.30 -1.07 -3.08
N GLU A 103 4.48 -1.35 -3.63
CA GLU A 103 5.09 -0.59 -4.73
C GLU A 103 4.28 -0.66 -6.03
N ARG A 104 3.83 -1.85 -6.42
CA ARG A 104 2.99 -2.01 -7.64
C ARG A 104 1.66 -1.28 -7.49
N ILE A 105 1.08 -1.27 -6.30
CA ILE A 105 -0.17 -0.54 -6.02
C ILE A 105 0.08 0.97 -6.07
N ALA A 106 1.16 1.47 -5.47
CA ALA A 106 1.53 2.88 -5.54
C ALA A 106 1.75 3.34 -6.99
N GLN A 107 2.45 2.54 -7.81
CA GLN A 107 2.66 2.82 -9.23
C GLN A 107 1.33 2.79 -10.02
N TRP A 108 0.47 1.81 -9.75
CA TRP A 108 -0.86 1.70 -10.37
C TRP A 108 -1.75 2.91 -10.06
N LEU A 109 -1.71 3.42 -8.83
CA LEU A 109 -2.39 4.63 -8.39
C LEU A 109 -1.80 5.87 -9.07
N ASN A 110 -0.46 6.00 -9.11
CA ASN A 110 0.22 7.13 -9.76
C ASN A 110 -0.11 7.23 -11.26
N TYR A 111 -0.23 6.09 -11.94
CA TYR A 111 -0.67 6.07 -13.35
C TYR A 111 -2.06 6.71 -13.52
N ARG A 112 -2.92 6.65 -12.50
CA ARG A 112 -4.26 7.24 -12.44
C ARG A 112 -4.32 8.64 -11.82
N GLY A 113 -3.15 9.24 -11.52
CA GLY A 113 -3.08 10.57 -10.93
C GLY A 113 -3.34 10.61 -9.42
N ILE A 114 -3.38 9.46 -8.75
CA ILE A 114 -3.57 9.35 -7.31
C ILE A 114 -2.21 9.19 -6.64
N ALA A 115 -1.92 10.00 -5.61
CA ALA A 115 -0.70 9.86 -4.83
C ALA A 115 -0.78 8.62 -3.93
N GLY A 116 0.28 7.79 -3.92
CA GLY A 116 0.40 6.60 -3.09
C GLY A 116 1.32 6.85 -1.89
N PHE A 117 0.95 6.31 -0.73
CA PHE A 117 1.70 6.42 0.52
C PHE A 117 1.78 5.04 1.16
N ILE A 118 2.91 4.32 0.99
CA ILE A 118 3.05 2.99 1.55
C ILE A 118 3.39 3.10 3.03
N LEU A 119 2.52 2.59 3.88
CA LEU A 119 2.70 2.62 5.33
C LEU A 119 3.51 1.42 5.81
N HIS A 120 4.69 1.68 6.35
CA HIS A 120 5.46 0.72 7.13
C HIS A 120 4.94 0.76 8.57
N TYR A 121 3.88 0.00 8.86
CA TYR A 121 3.33 -0.07 10.20
C TYR A 121 4.13 -1.02 11.09
N ARG A 122 4.08 -0.83 12.41
CA ARG A 122 4.82 -1.64 13.38
C ARG A 122 4.43 -3.11 13.32
N LEU A 123 5.44 -3.96 13.41
CA LEU A 123 5.33 -5.40 13.27
C LEU A 123 5.74 -6.11 14.56
N LYS A 124 5.25 -7.35 14.76
CA LYS A 124 5.82 -8.27 15.74
C LYS A 124 7.25 -8.61 15.32
N PRO A 125 8.22 -8.52 16.24
CA PRO A 125 9.59 -8.94 15.97
C PRO A 125 9.68 -10.39 15.50
N THR A 126 10.55 -10.64 14.52
CA THR A 126 10.88 -11.94 13.97
C THR A 126 12.39 -12.18 14.07
N ALA A 127 12.83 -13.43 13.88
CA ALA A 127 14.24 -13.76 13.92
C ALA A 127 15.06 -12.89 12.95
N HIS A 128 16.25 -12.47 13.36
CA HIS A 128 17.14 -11.66 12.52
C HIS A 128 17.65 -12.46 11.32
N SER A 129 17.99 -13.73 11.53
CA SER A 129 18.42 -14.65 10.46
C SER A 129 17.26 -14.93 9.49
N GLU A 130 17.51 -14.75 8.20
CA GLU A 130 16.55 -15.07 7.14
C GLU A 130 16.08 -16.53 7.20
N PHE A 131 16.99 -17.44 7.40
CA PHE A 131 16.68 -18.87 7.51
C PHE A 131 15.73 -19.15 8.70
N LEU A 132 15.99 -18.57 9.88
CA LEU A 132 15.12 -18.74 11.03
C LEU A 132 13.77 -18.09 10.82
N PHE A 133 13.73 -16.90 10.22
CA PHE A 133 12.48 -16.23 9.84
C PHE A 133 11.62 -17.12 8.92
N LEU A 134 12.22 -17.71 7.90
CA LEU A 134 11.48 -18.61 7.00
C LEU A 134 10.94 -19.84 7.73
N LEU A 135 11.69 -20.40 8.67
CA LEU A 135 11.20 -21.48 9.52
C LEU A 135 10.05 -21.05 10.43
N GLU A 136 10.13 -19.85 11.01
CA GLU A 136 9.03 -19.26 11.78
C GLU A 136 7.78 -19.13 10.92
N MET A 137 7.90 -18.61 9.70
CA MET A 137 6.77 -18.42 8.78
C MET A 137 6.15 -19.73 8.31
N LEU A 138 6.95 -20.76 8.04
CA LEU A 138 6.44 -22.09 7.72
C LEU A 138 5.60 -22.69 8.85
N HIS A 139 5.88 -22.33 10.09
CA HIS A 139 5.14 -22.79 11.26
C HIS A 139 3.94 -21.89 11.61
N GLU A 140 4.09 -20.57 11.53
CA GLU A 140 3.09 -19.61 11.99
C GLU A 140 2.01 -19.26 10.94
N LEU A 141 2.37 -19.15 9.64
CA LEU A 141 1.42 -18.73 8.62
C LEU A 141 0.27 -19.71 8.36
N PRO A 142 0.48 -21.04 8.21
CA PRO A 142 -0.62 -21.93 7.89
C PRO A 142 -1.77 -21.87 8.91
N PRO A 143 -1.55 -21.93 10.24
CA PRO A 143 -2.65 -21.83 11.20
C PRO A 143 -3.27 -20.44 11.31
N LEU A 144 -2.63 -19.39 10.83
CA LEU A 144 -3.23 -18.08 10.70
C LEU A 144 -4.13 -18.02 9.46
N LEU A 145 -3.68 -18.56 8.33
CA LEU A 145 -4.42 -18.55 7.07
C LEU A 145 -5.61 -19.50 7.06
N ASP A 146 -5.55 -20.63 7.77
CA ASP A 146 -6.70 -21.55 7.92
C ASP A 146 -7.69 -21.13 9.02
N GLY A 147 -7.35 -20.06 9.76
CA GLY A 147 -8.20 -19.48 10.80
C GLY A 147 -8.09 -20.17 12.18
N SER A 148 -7.32 -21.25 12.33
CA SER A 148 -7.23 -22.00 13.60
C SER A 148 -6.56 -21.20 14.72
N LYS A 149 -5.69 -20.21 14.39
CA LYS A 149 -5.05 -19.28 15.35
C LYS A 149 -5.43 -17.82 15.15
N ILE A 150 -6.56 -17.58 14.56
CA ILE A 150 -6.99 -16.24 14.21
C ILE A 150 -7.13 -15.30 15.41
N GLY A 151 -7.49 -15.82 16.58
CA GLY A 151 -7.57 -15.04 17.82
C GLY A 151 -6.24 -14.44 18.29
N GLU A 152 -5.11 -14.95 17.81
CA GLU A 152 -3.78 -14.43 18.13
C GLU A 152 -3.42 -13.17 17.32
N ILE A 153 -4.14 -12.88 16.23
CA ILE A 153 -3.86 -11.75 15.33
C ILE A 153 -4.38 -10.42 15.91
N GLY A 154 -5.55 -10.42 16.55
CA GLY A 154 -6.19 -9.18 17.00
C GLY A 154 -5.29 -8.28 17.86
N PRO A 155 -4.59 -8.81 18.88
CA PRO A 155 -3.66 -8.01 19.69
C PRO A 155 -2.50 -7.39 18.88
N LEU A 156 -2.09 -8.02 17.78
CA LEU A 156 -1.02 -7.51 16.90
C LEU A 156 -1.48 -6.36 16.03
N ALA A 157 -2.78 -6.29 15.73
CA ALA A 157 -3.35 -5.21 14.93
C ALA A 157 -3.35 -3.87 15.67
N THR A 158 -3.46 -3.84 16.99
CA THR A 158 -3.60 -2.60 17.79
C THR A 158 -2.51 -1.56 17.53
N PRO A 159 -1.20 -1.87 17.62
CA PRO A 159 -0.17 -0.87 17.32
C PRO A 159 -0.16 -0.46 15.85
N ALA A 160 -0.45 -1.38 14.92
CA ALA A 160 -0.50 -1.09 13.50
C ALA A 160 -1.71 -0.20 13.13
N ILE A 161 -2.87 -0.39 13.78
CA ILE A 161 -4.03 0.51 13.63
C ILE A 161 -3.70 1.91 14.14
N ALA A 162 -3.00 2.04 15.28
CA ALA A 162 -2.54 3.34 15.76
C ALA A 162 -1.61 4.03 14.76
N ASP A 163 -0.75 3.27 14.07
CA ASP A 163 0.09 3.80 12.99
C ASP A 163 -0.75 4.19 11.76
N GLY A 164 -1.81 3.46 11.43
CA GLY A 164 -2.77 3.80 10.40
C GLY A 164 -3.46 5.15 10.69
N VAL A 165 -3.95 5.34 11.91
CA VAL A 165 -4.52 6.61 12.38
C VAL A 165 -3.51 7.75 12.25
N GLN A 166 -2.28 7.53 12.70
CA GLN A 166 -1.22 8.53 12.60
C GLN A 166 -0.84 8.82 11.15
N ALA A 167 -0.87 7.83 10.27
CA ALA A 167 -0.61 8.03 8.84
C ALA A 167 -1.68 8.92 8.18
N VAL A 168 -2.96 8.73 8.51
CA VAL A 168 -4.04 9.63 8.04
C VAL A 168 -3.79 11.07 8.50
N ARG A 169 -3.51 11.28 9.79
CA ARG A 169 -3.15 12.61 10.34
C ARG A 169 -1.96 13.21 9.61
N PHE A 170 -0.90 12.41 9.44
CA PHE A 170 0.36 12.83 8.82
C PHE A 170 0.17 13.28 7.37
N VAL A 171 -0.55 12.49 6.57
CA VAL A 171 -0.83 12.80 5.15
C VAL A 171 -1.76 14.00 5.06
N ARG A 172 -2.84 14.05 5.84
CA ARG A 172 -3.80 15.15 5.86
C ARG A 172 -3.16 16.47 6.26
N ALA A 173 -2.29 16.48 7.26
CA ALA A 173 -1.56 17.67 7.69
C ALA A 173 -0.59 18.20 6.62
N ARG A 174 -0.16 17.36 5.69
CA ARG A 174 0.76 17.70 4.58
C ARG A 174 0.08 17.74 3.22
N ALA A 175 -1.23 17.69 3.16
CA ALA A 175 -1.99 17.64 1.91
C ALA A 175 -1.60 18.76 0.95
N ALA A 176 -1.46 20.00 1.43
CA ALA A 176 -1.03 21.14 0.62
C ALA A 176 0.39 20.93 0.03
N GLN A 177 1.32 20.32 0.76
CA GLN A 177 2.69 20.04 0.29
C GLN A 177 2.69 19.07 -0.90
N TRP A 178 1.75 18.15 -0.96
CA TRP A 178 1.63 17.14 -2.00
C TRP A 178 0.49 17.40 -2.99
N HIS A 179 -0.06 18.62 -2.98
CA HIS A 179 -1.17 19.05 -3.84
C HIS A 179 -2.40 18.14 -3.72
N LEU A 180 -2.71 17.67 -2.52
CA LEU A 180 -3.88 16.86 -2.21
C LEU A 180 -5.02 17.72 -1.66
N ALA A 181 -6.25 17.29 -1.91
CA ALA A 181 -7.42 17.76 -1.18
C ALA A 181 -7.47 17.02 0.18
N PRO A 182 -7.56 17.73 1.32
CA PRO A 182 -7.47 17.12 2.65
C PRO A 182 -8.67 16.21 2.98
N ASP A 183 -9.75 16.29 2.21
CA ASP A 183 -10.97 15.49 2.27
C ASP A 183 -11.05 14.40 1.19
N ARG A 184 -9.88 14.08 0.56
CA ARG A 184 -9.75 13.04 -0.47
C ARG A 184 -8.58 12.11 -0.17
N ILE A 185 -8.44 11.69 1.09
CA ILE A 185 -7.38 10.80 1.55
C ILE A 185 -8.00 9.45 1.91
N GLY A 186 -7.78 8.47 1.04
CA GLY A 186 -8.22 7.09 1.24
C GLY A 186 -7.18 6.19 1.88
N MET A 187 -7.62 5.00 2.24
CA MET A 187 -6.75 3.93 2.71
C MET A 187 -7.13 2.61 2.04
N ILE A 188 -6.12 1.89 1.54
CA ILE A 188 -6.27 0.54 0.99
C ILE A 188 -5.38 -0.43 1.76
N GLY A 189 -5.88 -1.59 2.09
CA GLY A 189 -5.09 -2.59 2.79
C GLY A 189 -5.39 -4.02 2.36
N PHE A 190 -4.37 -4.85 2.49
CA PHE A 190 -4.32 -6.23 2.04
C PHE A 190 -4.12 -7.16 3.22
N SER A 191 -4.92 -8.23 3.37
CA SER A 191 -4.75 -9.21 4.44
C SER A 191 -4.69 -8.54 5.84
N ALA A 192 -3.56 -8.63 6.55
CA ALA A 192 -3.30 -7.91 7.81
C ALA A 192 -3.41 -6.38 7.63
N GLY A 193 -2.94 -5.83 6.51
CA GLY A 193 -3.11 -4.41 6.16
C GLY A 193 -4.58 -4.03 5.97
N GLY A 194 -5.43 -4.97 5.53
CA GLY A 194 -6.88 -4.80 5.51
C GLY A 194 -7.45 -4.60 6.91
N MET A 195 -6.96 -5.33 7.92
CA MET A 195 -7.32 -5.12 9.32
C MET A 195 -6.90 -3.74 9.82
N VAL A 196 -5.70 -3.25 9.43
CA VAL A 196 -5.23 -1.89 9.73
C VAL A 196 -6.19 -0.86 9.13
N THR A 197 -6.55 -1.01 7.86
CA THR A 197 -7.48 -0.13 7.14
C THR A 197 -8.85 -0.08 7.83
N ILE A 198 -9.42 -1.23 8.16
CA ILE A 198 -10.73 -1.32 8.83
C ILE A 198 -10.67 -0.68 10.23
N GLY A 199 -9.65 -1.02 11.03
CA GLY A 199 -9.50 -0.45 12.38
C GLY A 199 -9.32 1.07 12.35
N THR A 200 -8.55 1.60 11.41
CA THR A 200 -8.37 3.04 11.19
C THR A 200 -9.69 3.71 10.79
N SER A 201 -10.48 3.06 9.92
CA SER A 201 -11.79 3.55 9.47
C SER A 201 -12.83 3.66 10.59
N LEU A 202 -12.63 2.95 11.70
CA LEU A 202 -13.54 2.91 12.84
C LEU A 202 -13.02 3.67 14.07
N THR A 203 -11.90 4.39 13.95
CA THR A 203 -11.41 5.22 15.07
C THR A 203 -12.46 6.25 15.49
N ALA A 204 -12.45 6.62 16.78
CA ALA A 204 -13.51 7.44 17.38
C ALA A 204 -13.62 8.84 16.76
N ASP A 205 -12.47 9.50 16.52
CA ASP A 205 -12.44 10.81 15.88
C ASP A 205 -12.57 10.67 14.37
N ALA A 206 -13.61 11.28 13.79
CA ALA A 206 -13.86 11.24 12.36
C ALA A 206 -12.74 11.92 11.53
N HIS A 207 -12.04 12.92 12.10
CA HIS A 207 -10.90 13.56 11.43
C HIS A 207 -9.70 12.63 11.26
N ASP A 208 -9.63 11.58 12.05
CA ASP A 208 -8.56 10.61 12.02
C ASP A 208 -8.87 9.43 11.09
N ARG A 209 -10.08 9.38 10.53
CA ARG A 209 -10.50 8.36 9.58
C ARG A 209 -10.07 8.73 8.16
N PRO A 210 -9.78 7.75 7.30
CA PRO A 210 -9.72 7.99 5.86
C PRO A 210 -11.09 8.45 5.34
N ASP A 211 -11.11 9.18 4.23
CA ASP A 211 -12.35 9.66 3.60
C ASP A 211 -13.06 8.54 2.83
N PHE A 212 -12.33 7.50 2.45
CA PHE A 212 -12.81 6.26 1.82
C PHE A 212 -11.81 5.13 2.06
N SER A 213 -12.27 3.89 1.98
CA SER A 213 -11.45 2.72 2.35
C SER A 213 -11.62 1.56 1.37
N ALA A 214 -10.57 0.78 1.21
CA ALA A 214 -10.60 -0.49 0.50
C ALA A 214 -9.91 -1.59 1.33
N ALA A 215 -10.57 -2.73 1.50
CA ALA A 215 -10.04 -3.87 2.24
C ALA A 215 -10.11 -5.14 1.38
N LEU A 216 -8.93 -5.66 1.01
CA LEU A 216 -8.80 -6.81 0.14
C LEU A 216 -8.39 -8.02 0.96
N TYR A 217 -9.14 -9.13 0.81
CA TYR A 217 -8.95 -10.40 1.55
C TYR A 217 -8.54 -10.17 3.01
N SER A 218 -9.23 -9.20 3.66
CA SER A 218 -8.91 -8.80 5.04
C SER A 218 -9.01 -9.98 6.00
N GLY A 219 -8.05 -10.06 6.91
CA GLY A 219 -8.17 -10.91 8.10
C GLY A 219 -9.33 -10.45 9.01
N PRO A 220 -9.75 -11.28 9.94
CA PRO A 220 -10.84 -10.95 10.85
C PRO A 220 -10.42 -9.91 11.89
N LEU A 221 -11.31 -8.97 12.09
CA LEU A 221 -11.21 -7.94 13.12
C LEU A 221 -12.56 -7.83 13.82
N ASP A 222 -12.56 -7.76 15.15
CA ASP A 222 -13.76 -7.37 15.87
C ASP A 222 -14.00 -5.87 15.63
N VAL A 223 -15.01 -5.58 14.82
CA VAL A 223 -15.34 -4.20 14.42
C VAL A 223 -16.41 -3.57 15.32
N GLY A 224 -16.99 -4.34 16.23
CA GLY A 224 -18.05 -3.84 17.13
C GLY A 224 -19.19 -3.17 16.35
N HIS A 225 -19.57 -1.97 16.79
CA HIS A 225 -20.58 -1.16 16.12
C HIS A 225 -19.96 -0.26 15.06
N VAL A 226 -20.40 -0.40 13.81
CA VAL A 226 -20.01 0.48 12.69
C VAL A 226 -20.99 1.65 12.63
N PRO A 227 -20.55 2.91 12.77
CA PRO A 227 -21.43 4.06 12.68
C PRO A 227 -21.82 4.36 11.22
N ALA A 228 -23.02 4.93 11.02
CA ALA A 228 -23.52 5.26 9.69
C ALA A 228 -22.63 6.25 8.89
N ASN A 229 -21.80 7.03 9.60
CA ASN A 229 -20.80 7.94 9.02
C ASN A 229 -19.41 7.30 8.89
N ALA A 230 -19.30 5.97 8.95
CA ALA A 230 -18.06 5.30 8.60
C ALA A 230 -17.72 5.54 7.12
N PRO A 231 -16.43 5.57 6.75
CA PRO A 231 -16.02 5.77 5.37
C PRO A 231 -16.66 4.75 4.42
N PRO A 232 -17.03 5.14 3.18
CA PRO A 232 -17.40 4.18 2.15
C PRO A 232 -16.32 3.11 2.01
N LEU A 233 -16.75 1.83 2.00
CA LEU A 233 -15.85 0.69 1.95
C LEU A 233 -16.00 -0.07 0.62
N PHE A 234 -14.88 -0.27 -0.08
CA PHE A 234 -14.72 -1.30 -1.10
C PHE A 234 -14.13 -2.55 -0.44
N ALA A 235 -14.79 -3.67 -0.55
CA ALA A 235 -14.29 -4.94 -0.01
C ALA A 235 -14.20 -5.99 -1.13
N ALA A 236 -13.09 -6.72 -1.20
CA ALA A 236 -12.91 -7.78 -2.18
C ALA A 236 -12.21 -8.99 -1.56
N ALA A 237 -12.65 -10.19 -1.93
CA ALA A 237 -12.05 -11.45 -1.50
C ALA A 237 -12.37 -12.58 -2.49
N ALA A 238 -11.64 -13.70 -2.42
CA ALA A 238 -11.95 -14.90 -3.19
C ALA A 238 -12.80 -15.88 -2.35
N ALA A 239 -13.72 -16.57 -3.00
CA ALA A 239 -14.60 -17.54 -2.33
C ALA A 239 -13.83 -18.77 -1.80
N ASP A 240 -12.70 -19.08 -2.45
CA ASP A 240 -11.79 -20.16 -2.09
C ASP A 240 -10.68 -19.72 -1.09
N ASP A 241 -10.72 -18.48 -0.58
CA ASP A 241 -9.90 -18.01 0.52
C ASP A 241 -10.54 -18.38 1.86
N PRO A 242 -9.88 -19.17 2.72
CA PRO A 242 -10.41 -19.53 4.04
C PRO A 242 -10.78 -18.34 4.92
N LEU A 243 -10.08 -17.19 4.77
CA LEU A 243 -10.34 -15.99 5.57
C LEU A 243 -11.58 -15.21 5.12
N THR A 244 -12.13 -15.46 3.92
CA THR A 244 -13.29 -14.72 3.41
C THR A 244 -14.50 -14.85 4.34
N ALA A 245 -14.75 -16.06 4.86
CA ALA A 245 -15.91 -16.32 5.72
C ALA A 245 -15.79 -15.71 7.12
N ILE A 246 -14.58 -15.61 7.66
CA ILE A 246 -14.29 -15.16 9.03
C ILE A 246 -13.76 -13.72 9.12
N GLY A 247 -13.27 -13.17 8.02
CA GLY A 247 -12.74 -11.81 7.91
C GLY A 247 -13.65 -10.91 7.07
N THR A 248 -13.53 -10.99 5.74
CA THR A 248 -14.19 -10.03 4.83
C THR A 248 -15.71 -10.00 4.98
N ARG A 249 -16.40 -11.14 5.01
CA ARG A 249 -17.88 -11.17 5.10
C ARG A 249 -18.44 -10.59 6.40
N PRO A 250 -17.92 -10.89 7.60
CA PRO A 250 -18.37 -10.27 8.84
C PRO A 250 -18.16 -8.75 8.86
N ILE A 251 -17.02 -8.25 8.33
CA ILE A 251 -16.75 -6.82 8.22
C ILE A 251 -17.81 -6.14 7.35
N VAL A 252 -18.09 -6.67 6.16
CA VAL A 252 -19.12 -6.13 5.26
C VAL A 252 -20.50 -6.16 5.90
N ALA A 253 -20.86 -7.25 6.56
CA ALA A 253 -22.14 -7.36 7.28
C ALA A 253 -22.28 -6.28 8.38
N ALA A 254 -21.18 -5.96 9.08
CA ALA A 254 -21.19 -4.91 10.09
C ALA A 254 -21.36 -3.51 9.47
N TRP A 255 -20.73 -3.21 8.32
CA TRP A 255 -20.95 -1.96 7.57
C TRP A 255 -22.41 -1.82 7.13
N GLN A 256 -22.99 -2.88 6.58
CA GLN A 256 -24.40 -2.92 6.18
C GLN A 256 -25.34 -2.69 7.38
N ALA A 257 -25.07 -3.38 8.49
CA ALA A 257 -25.86 -3.22 9.72
C ALA A 257 -25.76 -1.82 10.32
N GLY A 258 -24.62 -1.15 10.17
CA GLY A 258 -24.40 0.24 10.58
C GLY A 258 -25.00 1.28 9.63
N GLY A 259 -25.49 0.87 8.46
CA GLY A 259 -26.01 1.77 7.43
C GLY A 259 -24.92 2.58 6.70
N ALA A 260 -23.66 2.18 6.82
CA ALA A 260 -22.56 2.81 6.10
C ALA A 260 -22.42 2.25 4.67
N PRO A 261 -21.99 3.06 3.69
CA PRO A 261 -21.84 2.59 2.30
C PRO A 261 -20.77 1.50 2.19
N VAL A 262 -21.12 0.37 1.57
CA VAL A 262 -20.18 -0.72 1.31
C VAL A 262 -20.51 -1.44 0.01
N GLU A 263 -19.47 -1.82 -0.72
CA GLU A 263 -19.54 -2.64 -1.93
C GLU A 263 -18.63 -3.86 -1.75
N LEU A 264 -19.16 -5.06 -2.04
CA LEU A 264 -18.47 -6.33 -1.87
C LEU A 264 -18.31 -7.05 -3.21
N HIS A 265 -17.09 -7.40 -3.56
CA HIS A 265 -16.74 -8.24 -4.68
C HIS A 265 -16.22 -9.60 -4.19
N ILE A 266 -16.85 -10.69 -4.62
CA ILE A 266 -16.41 -12.05 -4.33
C ILE A 266 -16.08 -12.76 -5.63
N TYR A 267 -14.79 -13.02 -5.84
CA TYR A 267 -14.28 -13.81 -6.96
C TYR A 267 -14.38 -15.29 -6.64
N GLN A 268 -14.63 -16.12 -7.63
CA GLN A 268 -14.79 -17.57 -7.39
C GLN A 268 -13.46 -18.25 -7.03
N HIS A 269 -12.38 -17.77 -7.68
CA HIS A 269 -11.05 -18.35 -7.52
C HIS A 269 -10.02 -17.25 -7.30
N GLY A 270 -8.95 -17.55 -6.57
CA GLY A 270 -7.87 -16.61 -6.29
C GLY A 270 -7.13 -16.96 -5.01
N GLY A 271 -7.80 -17.58 -4.08
CA GLY A 271 -7.25 -17.87 -2.76
C GLY A 271 -6.86 -16.59 -2.02
N HIS A 272 -6.10 -16.74 -0.96
CA HIS A 272 -5.54 -15.61 -0.23
C HIS A 272 -4.43 -14.94 -1.04
N GLY A 273 -4.51 -13.61 -1.24
CA GLY A 273 -3.51 -12.84 -2.00
C GLY A 273 -3.79 -12.71 -3.50
N PHE A 274 -4.94 -13.17 -4.01
CA PHE A 274 -5.36 -13.03 -5.41
C PHE A 274 -4.33 -13.55 -6.42
N LYS A 275 -4.35 -14.84 -6.67
CA LYS A 275 -3.40 -15.50 -7.58
C LYS A 275 -3.59 -15.05 -9.02
N LYS A 276 -2.48 -14.87 -9.74
CA LYS A 276 -2.47 -14.63 -11.19
C LYS A 276 -3.17 -15.76 -11.95
N GLY A 277 -3.85 -15.38 -13.06
CA GLY A 277 -4.57 -16.31 -13.92
C GLY A 277 -5.92 -16.76 -13.36
N THR A 278 -6.44 -16.09 -12.37
CA THR A 278 -7.76 -16.33 -11.79
C THR A 278 -8.67 -15.11 -11.99
N ASP A 279 -9.96 -15.27 -11.76
CA ASP A 279 -10.94 -14.18 -11.87
C ASP A 279 -10.71 -13.05 -10.85
N SER A 280 -9.98 -13.32 -9.76
CA SER A 280 -9.61 -12.30 -8.80
C SER A 280 -8.65 -11.22 -9.35
N GLU A 281 -7.98 -11.44 -10.49
CA GLU A 281 -7.14 -10.40 -11.13
C GLU A 281 -7.95 -9.15 -11.53
N HIS A 282 -9.26 -9.27 -11.73
CA HIS A 282 -10.14 -8.16 -12.10
C HIS A 282 -10.41 -7.17 -10.97
N TRP A 283 -9.94 -7.42 -9.74
CA TRP A 283 -10.16 -6.53 -8.61
C TRP A 283 -9.69 -5.09 -8.86
N THR A 284 -8.61 -4.90 -9.61
CA THR A 284 -8.09 -3.57 -9.93
C THR A 284 -9.00 -2.78 -10.87
N GLU A 285 -9.70 -3.48 -11.77
CA GLU A 285 -10.69 -2.90 -12.69
C GLU A 285 -11.94 -2.48 -11.90
N ASP A 286 -12.46 -3.37 -11.05
CA ASP A 286 -13.60 -3.11 -10.18
C ASP A 286 -13.32 -1.96 -9.23
N PHE A 287 -12.15 -1.95 -8.60
CA PHE A 287 -11.73 -0.86 -7.71
C PHE A 287 -11.57 0.47 -8.48
N SER A 288 -11.01 0.43 -9.69
CA SER A 288 -10.93 1.63 -10.55
C SER A 288 -12.31 2.19 -10.87
N ALA A 289 -13.28 1.32 -11.23
CA ALA A 289 -14.66 1.73 -11.48
C ALA A 289 -15.31 2.33 -10.22
N TRP A 290 -15.06 1.72 -9.05
CA TRP A 290 -15.54 2.21 -7.76
C TRP A 290 -15.00 3.60 -7.41
N LEU A 291 -13.71 3.86 -7.64
CA LEU A 291 -13.09 5.18 -7.46
C LEU A 291 -13.70 6.21 -8.41
N GLN A 292 -13.81 5.87 -9.71
CA GLN A 292 -14.40 6.77 -10.72
C GLN A 292 -15.84 7.16 -10.40
N ALA A 293 -16.67 6.20 -9.96
CA ALA A 293 -18.06 6.46 -9.56
C ALA A 293 -18.16 7.46 -8.39
N ARG A 294 -17.08 7.68 -7.64
CA ARG A 294 -16.95 8.62 -6.51
C ARG A 294 -16.14 9.87 -6.86
N HIS A 295 -15.76 10.02 -8.11
CA HIS A 295 -14.95 11.15 -8.59
C HIS A 295 -13.58 11.27 -7.85
N LEU A 296 -13.00 10.13 -7.47
CA LEU A 296 -11.74 10.02 -6.75
C LEU A 296 -10.55 9.79 -7.68
#